data_9939574dc46dd94a604ab960d1a3a95b
#
_entry.id   9939574dc46dd94a604ab960d1a3a95b
#
_cell.length_a   1.000
_cell.length_b   1.000
_cell.length_c   1.000
_cell.angle_alpha   90.00
_cell.angle_beta   90.00
_cell.angle_gamma   90.00
#
_symmetry.space_group_name_H-M   'P 1'
#
loop_
_entity.id
_entity.type
_entity.pdbx_description
1 polymer ?
#
loop_
_entity_poly.entity_id
_entity_poly.type
_entity_poly.pdbx_seq_one_letter_code
_entity_poly.pdbx_strand_id
1 'polypeptide(L)'
;MRLFRRSSGLGALALAGALTATLFLSSPDTAQGAPPEREVAPQGRTSLRAADPSVLRVGSTYVGVQSTGGGIAVRQASSTDGLATAPARQVWSDTRGRGEVWAPEIVMDGGRYYIYFTAGVGAAHRMFVISSATSDSGYGAEAQLALPDDKWAIDGTLFTFNGQRWFVWSGWAGDTNVEQNLYIARMSSPTQPSGARYVISQPRESWERVVGNPFINESPEAIKDPNGQLHIVYSANGSWSEQYCLADLRLRAGGDPTHVWDWYKSNGCLFGSNRSTMMAGWDPTLHVDGPGHHTFVLLHGDINTSPPAGPRFPSMFHAVPKGTPYAWANRHWYTGSFAWWGNTTYSRADVPGPNTDTGWSLKFFE
;
A
#
# COMPACT_ATOMS: atom_id res chain seq x y z
N MET A 1 49.40 -28.89 53.28
CA MET A 1 49.81 -29.15 54.68
C MET A 1 48.60 -28.78 55.56
N ARG A 2 48.05 -29.79 56.26
CA ARG A 2 47.18 -29.80 57.47
C ARG A 2 45.87 -28.97 57.40
N LEU A 3 44.68 -29.56 57.31
CA LEU A 3 43.91 -30.42 58.26
C LEU A 3 43.55 -29.74 59.60
N PHE A 4 42.23 -29.67 59.89
CA PHE A 4 41.45 -30.18 61.02
C PHE A 4 40.16 -29.35 61.16
N ARG A 5 38.99 -29.90 61.04
CA ARG A 5 38.14 -30.83 61.77
C ARG A 5 37.49 -30.28 63.05
N ARG A 6 36.13 -30.51 63.05
CA ARG A 6 35.16 -30.81 64.15
C ARG A 6 34.65 -29.62 64.98
N SER A 7 33.44 -29.66 65.56
CA SER A 7 32.29 -30.55 65.61
C SER A 7 31.18 -29.90 66.47
N SER A 8 29.95 -30.25 66.17
CA SER A 8 28.82 -30.55 67.05
C SER A 8 28.41 -29.63 68.22
N GLY A 9 27.11 -29.38 68.29
CA GLY A 9 26.40 -29.02 69.49
C GLY A 9 24.87 -28.83 69.26
N LEU A 10 24.08 -29.84 69.65
CA LEU A 10 22.64 -29.83 69.74
C LEU A 10 22.14 -28.84 70.80
N GLY A 11 21.00 -28.21 70.58
CA GLY A 11 20.23 -27.54 71.61
C GLY A 11 18.83 -27.21 71.06
N ALA A 12 17.88 -28.08 71.36
CA ALA A 12 16.47 -27.85 71.09
C ALA A 12 15.88 -26.97 72.22
N LEU A 13 15.13 -25.94 71.83
CA LEU A 13 14.14 -25.33 72.69
C LEU A 13 12.93 -24.94 71.85
N ALA A 14 11.81 -25.57 72.16
CA ALA A 14 10.50 -25.27 71.61
C ALA A 14 9.94 -24.02 72.31
N LEU A 15 9.53 -23.04 71.51
CA LEU A 15 8.61 -22.00 71.98
C LEU A 15 7.45 -21.92 71.01
N ALA A 16 6.25 -22.21 71.55
CA ALA A 16 5.00 -22.01 70.85
C ALA A 16 4.70 -20.53 70.77
N GLY A 17 4.61 -20.02 69.55
CA GLY A 17 4.12 -18.67 69.27
C GLY A 17 2.92 -18.75 68.34
N ALA A 18 1.77 -18.29 68.79
CA ALA A 18 0.54 -18.24 67.99
C ALA A 18 0.69 -17.31 66.80
N LEU A 19 0.61 -17.86 65.59
CA LEU A 19 0.52 -17.09 64.35
C LEU A 19 -0.98 -16.73 64.15
N THR A 20 -1.33 -15.48 64.35
CA THR A 20 -2.56 -14.89 63.79
C THR A 20 -2.33 -14.70 62.27
N ALA A 21 -2.95 -15.56 61.49
CA ALA A 21 -3.03 -15.41 60.06
C ALA A 21 -4.02 -14.31 59.69
N THR A 22 -3.54 -13.13 59.34
CA THR A 22 -4.32 -12.12 58.63
C THR A 22 -4.46 -12.56 57.16
N LEU A 23 -5.67 -13.02 56.83
CA LEU A 23 -6.08 -13.25 55.46
C LEU A 23 -6.19 -11.87 54.75
N PHE A 24 -5.22 -11.54 53.92
CA PHE A 24 -5.39 -10.55 52.89
C PHE A 24 -6.24 -11.16 51.76
N LEU A 25 -7.51 -10.82 51.75
CA LEU A 25 -8.37 -11.03 50.57
C LEU A 25 -7.86 -10.09 49.50
N SER A 26 -7.00 -10.61 48.57
CA SER A 26 -6.73 -9.95 47.33
C SER A 26 -7.99 -10.03 46.47
N SER A 27 -8.63 -8.88 46.27
CA SER A 27 -9.68 -8.73 45.27
C SER A 27 -9.12 -9.17 43.91
N PRO A 28 -9.87 -9.95 43.12
CA PRO A 28 -9.43 -10.23 41.76
C PRO A 28 -9.41 -8.92 40.97
N ASP A 29 -8.23 -8.53 40.52
CA ASP A 29 -8.07 -7.51 39.51
C ASP A 29 -8.91 -7.95 38.31
N THR A 30 -10.03 -7.27 38.10
CA THR A 30 -10.81 -7.41 36.88
C THR A 30 -9.95 -6.81 35.80
N ALA A 31 -9.18 -7.68 35.11
CA ALA A 31 -8.57 -7.32 33.85
C ALA A 31 -9.68 -6.74 32.95
N GLN A 32 -9.68 -5.42 32.79
CA GLN A 32 -10.52 -4.75 31.81
C GLN A 32 -10.13 -5.30 30.47
N GLY A 33 -10.91 -6.25 29.96
CA GLY A 33 -10.74 -6.78 28.61
C GLY A 33 -10.72 -5.62 27.64
N ALA A 34 -9.77 -5.64 26.69
CA ALA A 34 -9.76 -4.71 25.59
C ALA A 34 -11.19 -4.63 25.01
N PRO A 35 -11.68 -3.43 24.64
CA PRO A 35 -12.99 -3.31 24.03
C PRO A 35 -13.06 -4.28 22.85
N PRO A 36 -14.19 -4.98 22.64
CA PRO A 36 -14.33 -5.93 21.55
C PRO A 36 -13.99 -5.20 20.24
N GLU A 37 -13.01 -5.73 19.51
CA GLU A 37 -12.76 -5.30 18.13
C GLU A 37 -14.12 -5.34 17.44
N ARG A 38 -14.53 -4.20 16.92
CA ARG A 38 -15.73 -4.12 16.10
C ARG A 38 -15.44 -4.98 14.89
N GLU A 39 -16.01 -6.16 14.85
CA GLU A 39 -15.91 -7.10 13.76
C GLU A 39 -16.41 -6.37 12.50
N VAL A 40 -15.46 -5.88 11.69
CA VAL A 40 -15.79 -5.36 10.36
C VAL A 40 -16.27 -6.58 9.59
N ALA A 41 -17.51 -6.55 9.09
CA ALA A 41 -18.06 -7.63 8.29
C ALA A 41 -17.04 -8.02 7.20
N PRO A 42 -16.91 -9.31 6.86
CA PRO A 42 -15.98 -9.76 5.85
C PRO A 42 -16.19 -8.93 4.58
N GLN A 43 -15.19 -8.17 4.21
CA GLN A 43 -15.19 -7.39 2.99
C GLN A 43 -14.79 -8.36 1.90
N GLY A 44 -15.51 -8.38 0.81
CA GLY A 44 -15.38 -9.44 -0.16
C GLY A 44 -15.39 -8.94 -1.61
N ARG A 45 -15.41 -9.88 -2.51
CA ARG A 45 -15.45 -9.59 -3.93
C ARG A 45 -16.65 -8.73 -4.30
N THR A 46 -16.39 -7.62 -4.97
CA THR A 46 -17.45 -6.86 -5.63
C THR A 46 -17.92 -7.59 -6.89
N SER A 47 -19.09 -7.25 -7.40
CA SER A 47 -19.57 -7.81 -8.68
C SER A 47 -18.85 -7.23 -9.90
N LEU A 48 -17.99 -6.25 -9.73
CA LEU A 48 -17.30 -5.56 -10.81
C LEU A 48 -16.07 -6.35 -11.28
N ARG A 49 -16.15 -6.88 -12.49
CA ARG A 49 -14.99 -7.45 -13.19
C ARG A 49 -14.18 -6.30 -13.76
N ALA A 50 -13.16 -5.89 -13.06
CA ALA A 50 -12.25 -4.81 -13.41
C ALA A 50 -10.92 -4.98 -12.69
N ALA A 51 -9.91 -4.25 -13.15
CA ALA A 51 -8.60 -4.13 -12.51
C ALA A 51 -8.38 -2.70 -12.01
N ASP A 52 -7.27 -2.50 -11.30
CA ASP A 52 -6.65 -1.23 -10.99
C ASP A 52 -7.66 -0.24 -10.37
N PRO A 53 -8.19 -0.54 -9.17
CA PRO A 53 -9.11 0.37 -8.49
C PRO A 53 -8.36 1.60 -7.99
N SER A 54 -8.83 2.80 -8.34
CA SER A 54 -8.45 4.02 -7.64
C SER A 54 -9.71 4.69 -7.12
N VAL A 55 -9.78 4.87 -5.80
CA VAL A 55 -10.99 5.31 -5.11
C VAL A 55 -10.63 6.33 -4.05
N LEU A 56 -11.32 7.46 -4.07
CA LEU A 56 -11.25 8.45 -3.01
C LEU A 56 -12.64 8.72 -2.41
N ARG A 57 -12.68 9.41 -1.31
CA ARG A 57 -13.92 9.84 -0.65
C ARG A 57 -14.09 11.35 -0.77
N VAL A 58 -15.30 11.79 -1.13
CA VAL A 58 -15.73 13.20 -1.15
C VAL A 58 -16.92 13.33 -0.21
N GLY A 59 -16.69 13.85 1.00
CA GLY A 59 -17.69 13.83 2.05
C GLY A 59 -18.13 12.40 2.39
N SER A 60 -19.40 12.06 2.14
CA SER A 60 -19.98 10.72 2.31
C SER A 60 -20.01 9.89 1.03
N THR A 61 -19.54 10.44 -0.11
CA THR A 61 -19.56 9.77 -1.40
C THR A 61 -18.20 9.15 -1.71
N TYR A 62 -18.21 7.92 -2.18
CA TYR A 62 -17.05 7.22 -2.73
C TYR A 62 -17.03 7.42 -4.24
N VAL A 63 -15.87 7.80 -4.76
CA VAL A 63 -15.65 8.06 -6.18
C VAL A 63 -14.55 7.13 -6.67
N GLY A 64 -14.90 6.24 -7.57
CA GLY A 64 -13.96 5.28 -8.16
C GLY A 64 -13.77 5.55 -9.64
N VAL A 65 -12.54 5.40 -10.12
CA VAL A 65 -12.20 5.51 -11.54
C VAL A 65 -11.76 4.16 -12.08
N GLN A 66 -12.08 3.91 -13.35
CA GLN A 66 -11.68 2.67 -14.03
C GLN A 66 -11.32 2.94 -15.48
N SER A 67 -10.41 2.13 -16.01
CA SER A 67 -10.20 2.04 -17.46
C SER A 67 -11.38 1.33 -18.14
N THR A 68 -11.72 1.80 -19.34
CA THR A 68 -12.67 1.14 -20.25
C THR A 68 -11.97 0.58 -21.50
N GLY A 69 -10.61 0.43 -21.42
CA GLY A 69 -9.77 0.02 -22.55
C GLY A 69 -9.42 1.15 -23.51
N GLY A 70 -10.39 1.93 -23.95
CA GLY A 70 -10.19 3.10 -24.82
C GLY A 70 -10.56 4.42 -24.16
N GLY A 71 -10.66 4.45 -22.83
CA GLY A 71 -11.03 5.66 -22.10
C GLY A 71 -11.11 5.44 -20.60
N ILE A 72 -11.72 6.41 -19.90
CA ILE A 72 -11.83 6.44 -18.44
C ILE A 72 -13.28 6.70 -18.06
N ALA A 73 -13.80 5.89 -17.13
CA ALA A 73 -15.11 6.09 -16.53
C ALA A 73 -15.01 6.32 -15.02
N VAL A 74 -15.94 7.07 -14.47
CA VAL A 74 -16.11 7.35 -13.04
C VAL A 74 -17.40 6.70 -12.55
N ARG A 75 -17.35 6.17 -11.33
CA ARG A 75 -18.49 5.65 -10.57
C ARG A 75 -18.61 6.39 -9.25
N GLN A 76 -19.84 6.57 -8.77
CA GLN A 76 -20.11 7.17 -7.47
C GLN A 76 -21.09 6.32 -6.68
N ALA A 77 -20.84 6.14 -5.40
CA ALA A 77 -21.71 5.39 -4.49
C ALA A 77 -21.58 5.90 -3.05
N SER A 78 -22.49 5.46 -2.19
CA SER A 78 -22.46 5.74 -0.75
C SER A 78 -21.57 4.76 0.04
N SER A 79 -21.03 3.74 -0.63
CA SER A 79 -20.10 2.76 -0.04
C SER A 79 -19.13 2.25 -1.12
N THR A 80 -18.02 1.66 -0.70
CA THR A 80 -17.07 0.98 -1.61
C THR A 80 -17.72 -0.16 -2.39
N ASP A 81 -18.55 -0.98 -1.73
CA ASP A 81 -19.26 -2.07 -2.38
C ASP A 81 -20.27 -1.58 -3.41
N GLY A 82 -20.91 -0.45 -3.11
CA GLY A 82 -21.87 0.20 -4.03
C GLY A 82 -21.26 0.63 -5.36
N LEU A 83 -19.94 0.88 -5.40
CA LEU A 83 -19.24 1.23 -6.65
C LEU A 83 -19.36 0.15 -7.72
N ALA A 84 -19.45 -1.12 -7.33
CA ALA A 84 -19.54 -2.23 -8.26
C ALA A 84 -20.81 -2.20 -9.12
N THR A 85 -21.91 -1.74 -8.57
CA THR A 85 -23.21 -1.67 -9.23
C THR A 85 -23.60 -0.27 -9.68
N ALA A 86 -22.87 0.75 -9.24
CA ALA A 86 -23.09 2.13 -9.65
C ALA A 86 -22.89 2.31 -11.16
N PRO A 87 -23.68 3.16 -11.84
CA PRO A 87 -23.47 3.45 -13.25
C PRO A 87 -22.06 4.01 -13.51
N ALA A 88 -21.41 3.48 -14.56
CA ALA A 88 -20.15 4.02 -15.04
C ALA A 88 -20.43 5.20 -15.97
N ARG A 89 -19.86 6.35 -15.65
CA ARG A 89 -19.94 7.54 -16.49
C ARG A 89 -18.61 7.74 -17.21
N GLN A 90 -18.62 7.67 -18.54
CA GLN A 90 -17.44 7.98 -19.34
C GLN A 90 -17.08 9.46 -19.17
N VAL A 91 -15.85 9.75 -18.76
CA VAL A 91 -15.35 11.12 -18.54
C VAL A 91 -14.26 11.52 -19.52
N TRP A 92 -13.62 10.55 -20.15
CA TRP A 92 -12.62 10.78 -21.18
C TRP A 92 -12.56 9.57 -22.13
N SER A 93 -12.25 9.83 -23.41
CA SER A 93 -12.06 8.81 -24.45
C SER A 93 -10.80 9.11 -25.25
N ASP A 94 -10.04 8.08 -25.60
CA ASP A 94 -8.84 8.20 -26.44
C ASP A 94 -9.22 8.48 -27.90
N THR A 95 -9.57 9.72 -28.19
CA THR A 95 -9.92 10.15 -29.55
C THR A 95 -8.74 10.25 -30.49
N ARG A 96 -7.50 10.16 -29.95
CA ARG A 96 -6.26 10.20 -30.73
C ARG A 96 -5.72 8.82 -31.08
N GLY A 97 -6.35 7.75 -30.57
CA GLY A 97 -5.98 6.38 -30.87
C GLY A 97 -4.60 5.99 -30.37
N ARG A 98 -4.21 6.43 -29.16
CA ARG A 98 -2.95 6.02 -28.52
C ARG A 98 -2.96 4.54 -28.18
N GLY A 99 -4.15 4.00 -27.87
CA GLY A 99 -4.37 2.61 -27.42
C GLY A 99 -4.06 2.39 -25.95
N GLU A 100 -4.44 1.22 -25.47
CA GLU A 100 -4.11 0.69 -24.13
C GLU A 100 -4.16 1.72 -23.00
N VAL A 101 -5.36 2.22 -22.69
CA VAL A 101 -5.59 3.12 -21.55
C VAL A 101 -5.64 2.30 -20.26
N TRP A 102 -4.66 2.52 -19.35
CA TRP A 102 -4.50 1.71 -18.13
C TRP A 102 -4.48 2.57 -16.86
N ALA A 103 -4.86 1.93 -15.75
CA ALA A 103 -4.61 2.35 -14.38
C ALA A 103 -4.86 3.85 -14.13
N PRO A 104 -6.10 4.33 -14.26
CA PRO A 104 -6.41 5.71 -13.93
C PRO A 104 -6.40 5.91 -12.41
N GLU A 105 -5.66 6.94 -11.95
CA GLU A 105 -5.51 7.31 -10.54
C GLU A 105 -6.14 8.67 -10.27
N ILE A 106 -7.09 8.75 -9.33
CA ILE A 106 -7.79 10.00 -9.01
C ILE A 106 -7.33 10.60 -7.70
N VAL A 107 -7.02 11.91 -7.72
CA VAL A 107 -6.64 12.69 -6.54
C VAL A 107 -7.17 14.12 -6.66
N MET A 108 -7.39 14.78 -5.54
CA MET A 108 -7.69 16.21 -5.50
C MET A 108 -6.45 17.01 -5.07
N ASP A 109 -6.15 18.06 -5.79
CA ASP A 109 -5.15 19.06 -5.41
C ASP A 109 -5.68 20.47 -5.68
N GLY A 110 -5.53 21.37 -4.71
CA GLY A 110 -5.94 22.77 -4.85
C GLY A 110 -7.42 22.95 -5.22
N GLY A 111 -8.31 22.05 -4.78
CA GLY A 111 -9.74 22.12 -5.05
C GLY A 111 -10.15 21.63 -6.45
N ARG A 112 -9.24 21.01 -7.19
CA ARG A 112 -9.51 20.35 -8.48
C ARG A 112 -9.17 18.87 -8.40
N TYR A 113 -9.92 18.05 -9.15
CA TYR A 113 -9.66 16.63 -9.31
C TYR A 113 -8.80 16.40 -10.54
N TYR A 114 -7.81 15.54 -10.39
CA TYR A 114 -6.91 15.10 -11.44
C TYR A 114 -7.03 13.59 -11.56
N ILE A 115 -7.12 13.11 -12.79
CA ILE A 115 -7.01 11.68 -13.08
C ILE A 115 -5.76 11.50 -13.92
N TYR A 116 -4.78 10.81 -13.34
CA TYR A 116 -3.57 10.38 -14.02
C TYR A 116 -3.82 9.02 -14.63
N PHE A 117 -3.29 8.75 -15.79
CA PHE A 117 -3.48 7.46 -16.46
C PHE A 117 -2.36 7.20 -17.45
N THR A 118 -2.20 5.95 -17.81
CA THR A 118 -1.27 5.53 -18.85
C THR A 118 -2.01 5.36 -20.17
N ALA A 119 -1.38 5.77 -21.27
CA ALA A 119 -1.84 5.44 -22.62
C ALA A 119 -0.64 5.21 -23.53
N GLY A 120 -0.81 4.30 -24.51
CA GLY A 120 0.22 3.92 -25.47
C GLY A 120 0.13 2.45 -25.84
N VAL A 121 1.02 1.98 -26.71
CA VAL A 121 1.15 0.57 -27.07
C VAL A 121 2.63 0.17 -26.90
N GLY A 122 2.88 -0.93 -26.20
CA GLY A 122 4.24 -1.47 -26.01
C GLY A 122 5.18 -0.46 -25.36
N ALA A 123 6.29 -0.11 -25.97
CA ALA A 123 7.28 0.82 -25.45
C ALA A 123 6.82 2.31 -25.46
N ALA A 124 5.68 2.62 -26.07
CA ALA A 124 5.16 3.98 -26.20
C ALA A 124 4.31 4.44 -25.00
N HIS A 125 4.11 3.61 -23.98
CA HIS A 125 3.34 4.00 -22.81
C HIS A 125 3.95 5.22 -22.11
N ARG A 126 3.10 6.22 -21.88
CA ARG A 126 3.43 7.46 -21.16
C ARG A 126 2.27 7.83 -20.22
N MET A 127 2.58 8.62 -19.20
CA MET A 127 1.58 9.17 -18.29
C MET A 127 0.89 10.38 -18.89
N PHE A 128 -0.41 10.42 -18.70
CA PHE A 128 -1.28 11.54 -19.07
C PHE A 128 -2.08 12.00 -17.86
N VAL A 129 -2.67 13.18 -17.94
CA VAL A 129 -3.53 13.74 -16.91
C VAL A 129 -4.69 14.51 -17.53
N ILE A 130 -5.87 14.34 -16.93
CA ILE A 130 -7.06 15.17 -17.15
C ILE A 130 -7.48 15.81 -15.83
N SER A 131 -8.18 16.93 -15.87
CA SER A 131 -8.63 17.58 -14.63
C SER A 131 -10.00 18.20 -14.74
N SER A 132 -10.69 18.29 -13.60
CA SER A 132 -12.02 18.88 -13.46
C SER A 132 -12.18 19.60 -12.11
N ALA A 133 -13.16 20.50 -12.04
CA ALA A 133 -13.63 21.09 -10.78
C ALA A 133 -14.53 20.12 -9.98
N THR A 134 -15.08 19.08 -10.61
CA THR A 134 -15.93 18.06 -10.00
C THR A 134 -15.30 16.68 -10.14
N SER A 135 -15.57 15.78 -9.19
CA SER A 135 -14.96 14.46 -9.16
C SER A 135 -15.49 13.48 -10.23
N ASP A 136 -16.65 13.77 -10.81
CA ASP A 136 -17.39 12.81 -11.64
C ASP A 136 -17.65 13.29 -13.06
N SER A 137 -17.27 14.51 -13.41
CA SER A 137 -17.65 15.11 -14.69
C SER A 137 -16.80 16.32 -15.05
N GLY A 138 -16.96 16.81 -16.28
CA GLY A 138 -16.36 18.08 -16.72
C GLY A 138 -14.83 18.02 -16.88
N TYR A 139 -14.26 16.82 -17.06
CA TYR A 139 -12.85 16.67 -17.33
C TYR A 139 -12.48 17.24 -18.69
N GLY A 140 -11.42 18.04 -18.73
CA GLY A 140 -10.91 18.66 -19.95
C GLY A 140 -10.09 17.71 -20.83
N ALA A 141 -9.44 18.29 -21.83
CA ALA A 141 -8.51 17.57 -22.67
C ALA A 141 -7.31 17.05 -21.85
N GLU A 142 -6.79 15.92 -22.28
CA GLU A 142 -5.59 15.32 -21.67
C GLU A 142 -4.32 16.10 -22.02
N ALA A 143 -3.41 16.13 -21.07
CA ALA A 143 -2.02 16.56 -21.26
C ALA A 143 -1.08 15.40 -20.94
N GLN A 144 -0.05 15.19 -21.75
CA GLN A 144 1.02 14.27 -21.39
C GLN A 144 1.83 14.88 -20.25
N LEU A 145 2.10 14.11 -19.21
CA LEU A 145 3.08 14.47 -18.19
C LEU A 145 4.47 14.33 -18.78
N ALA A 146 5.19 15.46 -18.86
CA ALA A 146 6.59 15.48 -19.31
C ALA A 146 7.49 14.94 -18.18
N LEU A 147 7.37 13.65 -17.86
CA LEU A 147 8.22 13.02 -16.86
C LEU A 147 9.69 13.09 -17.27
N PRO A 148 10.61 13.27 -16.30
CA PRO A 148 12.05 13.34 -16.61
C PRO A 148 12.52 12.09 -17.36
N ASP A 149 13.39 12.30 -18.36
CA ASP A 149 13.97 11.30 -19.27
C ASP A 149 13.00 10.69 -20.29
N ASP A 150 11.71 11.02 -20.27
CA ASP A 150 10.68 10.55 -21.21
C ASP A 150 10.74 9.02 -21.46
N LYS A 151 10.84 8.23 -20.42
CA LYS A 151 10.85 6.78 -20.52
C LYS A 151 9.45 6.19 -20.37
N TRP A 152 9.32 4.91 -20.67
CA TRP A 152 8.12 4.14 -20.40
C TRP A 152 7.69 4.31 -18.94
N ALA A 153 6.42 4.62 -18.71
CA ALA A 153 5.88 4.95 -17.41
C ALA A 153 4.41 4.55 -17.30
N ILE A 154 4.04 3.93 -16.17
CA ILE A 154 2.68 3.51 -15.82
C ILE A 154 2.38 3.77 -14.35
N ASP A 155 1.10 3.67 -13.96
CA ASP A 155 0.61 3.61 -12.57
C ASP A 155 1.06 4.80 -11.72
N GLY A 156 1.05 5.99 -12.30
CA GLY A 156 1.57 7.16 -11.59
C GLY A 156 0.49 7.90 -10.82
N THR A 157 0.82 8.30 -9.58
CA THR A 157 -0.06 9.08 -8.71
C THR A 157 0.63 10.29 -8.10
N LEU A 158 -0.16 11.33 -7.78
CA LEU A 158 0.28 12.57 -7.16
C LEU A 158 -0.06 12.56 -5.67
N PHE A 159 0.85 13.05 -4.85
CA PHE A 159 0.60 13.32 -3.44
C PHE A 159 1.39 14.52 -2.94
N THR A 160 0.99 15.08 -1.79
CA THR A 160 1.71 16.15 -1.12
C THR A 160 2.27 15.67 0.21
N PHE A 161 3.60 15.74 0.36
CA PHE A 161 4.30 15.38 1.58
C PHE A 161 5.22 16.53 2.02
N ASN A 162 5.11 16.94 3.28
CA ASN A 162 5.86 18.07 3.86
C ASN A 162 5.80 19.36 3.02
N GLY A 163 4.61 19.67 2.49
CA GLY A 163 4.38 20.87 1.68
C GLY A 163 4.91 20.80 0.25
N GLN A 164 5.57 19.74 -0.14
CA GLN A 164 6.06 19.50 -1.50
C GLN A 164 5.15 18.51 -2.22
N ARG A 165 4.78 18.81 -3.47
CA ARG A 165 4.11 17.85 -4.37
C ARG A 165 5.11 16.87 -4.94
N TRP A 166 4.72 15.61 -4.99
CA TRP A 166 5.48 14.50 -5.51
C TRP A 166 4.64 13.69 -6.49
N PHE A 167 5.28 13.15 -7.51
CA PHE A 167 4.69 12.15 -8.39
C PHE A 167 5.52 10.88 -8.30
N VAL A 168 4.85 9.75 -8.05
CA VAL A 168 5.48 8.43 -7.97
C VAL A 168 4.88 7.53 -9.04
N TRP A 169 5.70 6.73 -9.72
CA TRP A 169 5.25 5.87 -10.82
C TRP A 169 6.15 4.64 -11.00
N SER A 170 5.63 3.66 -11.76
CA SER A 170 6.42 2.53 -12.25
C SER A 170 7.01 2.86 -13.63
N GLY A 171 8.27 2.55 -13.85
CA GLY A 171 8.93 2.90 -15.10
C GLY A 171 10.17 2.08 -15.43
N TRP A 172 10.62 2.19 -16.69
CA TRP A 172 11.86 1.58 -17.11
C TRP A 172 13.06 2.51 -16.88
N ALA A 173 14.21 1.89 -16.60
CA ALA A 173 15.47 2.63 -16.49
C ALA A 173 15.94 3.16 -17.86
N GLY A 174 15.77 2.38 -18.91
CA GLY A 174 16.13 2.70 -20.29
C GLY A 174 14.95 2.54 -21.25
N ASP A 175 15.24 2.09 -22.46
CA ASP A 175 14.25 1.94 -23.53
C ASP A 175 13.82 0.48 -23.74
N THR A 176 14.30 -0.41 -22.89
CA THR A 176 14.04 -1.86 -22.95
C THR A 176 13.37 -2.33 -21.67
N ASN A 177 12.40 -3.23 -21.80
CA ASN A 177 11.72 -3.86 -20.67
C ASN A 177 12.64 -4.93 -20.03
N VAL A 178 13.53 -4.47 -19.16
CA VAL A 178 14.36 -5.34 -18.31
C VAL A 178 13.71 -5.56 -16.97
N GLU A 179 13.24 -4.46 -16.37
CA GLU A 179 12.55 -4.42 -15.08
C GLU A 179 11.73 -3.14 -14.97
N GLN A 180 10.73 -3.16 -14.10
CA GLN A 180 9.98 -1.98 -13.70
C GLN A 180 10.42 -1.54 -12.31
N ASN A 181 10.89 -0.30 -12.22
CA ASN A 181 11.36 0.32 -10.99
C ASN A 181 10.36 1.38 -10.54
N LEU A 182 10.32 1.68 -9.25
CA LEU A 182 9.59 2.84 -8.75
C LEU A 182 10.47 4.08 -8.80
N TYR A 183 9.93 5.12 -9.41
CA TYR A 183 10.54 6.43 -9.51
C TYR A 183 9.68 7.47 -8.80
N ILE A 184 10.35 8.51 -8.29
CA ILE A 184 9.71 9.70 -7.71
C ILE A 184 10.31 10.95 -8.33
N ALA A 185 9.48 11.99 -8.52
CA ALA A 185 9.92 13.31 -8.93
C ALA A 185 9.14 14.39 -8.18
N ARG A 186 9.77 15.55 -8.02
CA ARG A 186 9.08 16.74 -7.52
C ARG A 186 8.10 17.25 -8.57
N MET A 187 7.01 17.88 -8.12
CA MET A 187 6.04 18.53 -8.98
C MET A 187 5.93 20.00 -8.59
N SER A 188 6.06 20.92 -9.57
CA SER A 188 5.81 22.34 -9.40
C SER A 188 4.32 22.66 -9.44
N SER A 189 3.54 21.87 -10.16
CA SER A 189 2.08 21.88 -10.18
C SER A 189 1.57 20.45 -10.40
N PRO A 190 0.28 20.16 -10.26
CA PRO A 190 -0.27 18.83 -10.52
C PRO A 190 -0.01 18.28 -11.94
N THR A 191 0.34 19.14 -12.89
CA THR A 191 0.58 18.74 -14.28
C THR A 191 2.01 18.97 -14.76
N GLN A 192 2.90 19.47 -13.89
CA GLN A 192 4.24 19.89 -14.27
C GLN A 192 5.30 19.26 -13.37
N PRO A 193 5.99 18.19 -13.81
CA PRO A 193 7.19 17.68 -13.15
C PRO A 193 8.31 18.70 -13.08
N SER A 194 9.15 18.60 -12.08
CA SER A 194 10.24 19.54 -11.80
C SER A 194 11.49 18.78 -11.35
N GLY A 195 12.61 19.06 -12.02
CA GLY A 195 13.89 18.41 -11.73
C GLY A 195 14.05 17.02 -12.33
N ALA A 196 14.87 16.20 -11.70
CA ALA A 196 15.15 14.83 -12.14
C ALA A 196 14.13 13.81 -11.56
N ARG A 197 14.12 12.60 -12.12
CA ARG A 197 13.51 11.43 -11.48
C ARG A 197 14.54 10.74 -10.60
N TYR A 198 14.08 10.17 -9.52
CA TYR A 198 14.90 9.42 -8.57
C TYR A 198 14.30 8.02 -8.40
N VAL A 199 15.14 7.00 -8.52
CA VAL A 199 14.72 5.63 -8.22
C VAL A 199 14.59 5.47 -6.69
N ILE A 200 13.47 4.91 -6.24
CA ILE A 200 13.22 4.63 -4.82
C ILE A 200 13.07 3.14 -4.52
N SER A 201 12.78 2.33 -5.54
CA SER A 201 12.77 0.88 -5.44
C SER A 201 13.13 0.24 -6.78
N GLN A 202 13.90 -0.84 -6.68
CA GLN A 202 14.16 -1.77 -7.78
C GLN A 202 13.77 -3.17 -7.30
N PRO A 203 13.26 -4.06 -8.17
CA PRO A 203 12.91 -5.43 -7.80
C PRO A 203 14.17 -6.28 -7.61
N ARG A 204 14.86 -6.13 -6.48
CA ARG A 204 16.14 -6.81 -6.18
C ARG A 204 16.00 -7.95 -5.20
N GLU A 205 14.94 -7.95 -4.38
CA GLU A 205 14.71 -8.99 -3.41
C GLU A 205 14.25 -10.31 -4.08
N SER A 206 14.64 -11.44 -3.52
CA SER A 206 14.31 -12.74 -4.09
C SER A 206 12.80 -12.97 -4.19
N TRP A 207 12.04 -12.45 -3.23
CA TRP A 207 10.59 -12.56 -3.21
C TRP A 207 9.88 -11.65 -4.24
N GLU A 208 10.56 -10.64 -4.79
CA GLU A 208 10.05 -9.80 -5.89
C GLU A 208 10.31 -10.41 -7.28
N ARG A 209 11.04 -11.51 -7.35
CA ARG A 209 11.60 -12.09 -8.57
C ARG A 209 11.14 -13.51 -8.85
N VAL A 210 10.11 -13.99 -8.15
CA VAL A 210 9.66 -15.39 -8.23
C VAL A 210 8.99 -15.71 -9.56
N VAL A 211 8.45 -14.73 -10.27
CA VAL A 211 7.79 -14.89 -11.57
C VAL A 211 8.77 -14.91 -12.74
N GLY A 212 9.96 -14.35 -12.56
CA GLY A 212 10.96 -14.20 -13.63
C GLY A 212 10.85 -12.85 -14.35
N ASN A 213 11.58 -12.75 -15.47
CA ASN A 213 11.66 -11.50 -16.24
C ASN A 213 10.38 -11.18 -17.03
N PRO A 214 10.04 -9.89 -17.15
CA PRO A 214 10.63 -8.75 -16.45
C PRO A 214 10.30 -8.77 -14.96
N PHE A 215 11.23 -8.29 -14.11
CA PHE A 215 10.96 -8.12 -12.69
C PHE A 215 10.19 -6.83 -12.44
N ILE A 216 9.22 -6.86 -11.50
CA ILE A 216 8.20 -5.83 -11.40
C ILE A 216 8.11 -5.23 -10.00
N ASN A 217 8.19 -3.89 -9.93
CA ASN A 217 7.60 -3.05 -8.89
C ASN A 217 6.67 -2.07 -9.60
N GLU A 218 5.37 -2.08 -9.29
CA GLU A 218 4.37 -1.23 -9.95
C GLU A 218 3.25 -0.80 -8.99
N SER A 219 2.32 0.01 -9.48
CA SER A 219 1.13 0.46 -8.74
C SER A 219 1.44 1.10 -7.38
N PRO A 220 2.35 2.10 -7.31
CA PRO A 220 2.69 2.74 -6.05
C PRO A 220 1.58 3.64 -5.54
N GLU A 221 1.21 3.52 -4.27
CA GLU A 221 0.29 4.37 -3.55
C GLU A 221 0.93 4.94 -2.29
N ALA A 222 0.74 6.24 -2.06
CA ALA A 222 1.31 6.94 -0.93
C ALA A 222 0.35 6.97 0.26
N ILE A 223 0.90 6.83 1.49
CA ILE A 223 0.17 7.01 2.74
C ILE A 223 1.13 7.50 3.84
N LYS A 224 0.60 8.15 4.87
CA LYS A 224 1.39 8.53 6.05
C LYS A 224 1.04 7.65 7.23
N ASP A 225 2.06 7.21 7.94
CA ASP A 225 1.89 6.47 9.18
C ASP A 225 1.45 7.37 10.35
N PRO A 226 1.07 6.80 11.51
CA PRO A 226 0.68 7.58 12.69
C PRO A 226 1.73 8.56 13.20
N ASN A 227 3.00 8.38 12.87
CA ASN A 227 4.10 9.29 13.19
C ASN A 227 4.36 10.33 12.10
N GLY A 228 3.62 10.27 10.98
CA GLY A 228 3.76 11.15 9.83
C GLY A 228 4.89 10.78 8.87
N GLN A 229 5.50 9.58 8.99
CA GLN A 229 6.46 9.07 8.01
C GLN A 229 5.73 8.66 6.72
N LEU A 230 6.39 8.88 5.60
CA LEU A 230 5.86 8.51 4.29
C LEU A 230 6.07 7.03 4.02
N HIS A 231 5.02 6.38 3.55
CA HIS A 231 5.05 5.04 2.98
C HIS A 231 4.64 5.09 1.52
N ILE A 232 5.28 4.28 0.70
CA ILE A 232 4.84 3.95 -0.66
C ILE A 232 4.56 2.46 -0.68
N VAL A 233 3.29 2.11 -0.65
CA VAL A 233 2.85 0.73 -0.82
C VAL A 233 2.76 0.46 -2.32
N TYR A 234 3.26 -0.69 -2.76
CA TYR A 234 3.37 -1.01 -4.18
C TYR A 234 3.10 -2.49 -4.42
N SER A 235 2.92 -2.84 -5.67
CA SER A 235 2.76 -4.22 -6.08
C SER A 235 4.09 -4.79 -6.59
N ALA A 236 4.41 -5.99 -6.14
CA ALA A 236 5.58 -6.75 -6.56
C ALA A 236 5.20 -8.00 -7.35
N ASN A 237 6.12 -8.47 -8.17
CA ASN A 237 5.95 -9.55 -9.15
C ASN A 237 5.04 -9.14 -10.33
N GLY A 238 4.82 -10.05 -11.27
CA GLY A 238 4.01 -9.73 -12.45
C GLY A 238 2.51 -9.87 -12.18
N SER A 239 1.72 -8.88 -12.58
CA SER A 239 0.25 -8.87 -12.47
C SER A 239 -0.45 -9.97 -13.29
N TRP A 240 0.29 -10.70 -14.11
CA TRP A 240 -0.15 -11.90 -14.86
C TRP A 240 -0.01 -13.20 -14.07
N SER A 241 0.39 -13.14 -12.81
CA SER A 241 0.69 -14.27 -11.95
C SER A 241 0.00 -14.16 -10.61
N GLU A 242 -0.38 -15.31 -10.05
CA GLU A 242 -0.89 -15.44 -8.67
C GLU A 242 0.13 -15.03 -7.59
N GLN A 243 1.39 -14.78 -7.99
CA GLN A 243 2.46 -14.28 -7.13
C GLN A 243 2.38 -12.76 -6.90
N TYR A 244 1.51 -12.06 -7.63
CA TYR A 244 1.28 -10.62 -7.44
C TYR A 244 0.88 -10.32 -6.00
N CYS A 245 1.48 -9.30 -5.39
CA CYS A 245 1.29 -9.03 -3.96
C CYS A 245 1.67 -7.60 -3.60
N LEU A 246 1.15 -7.08 -2.48
CA LEU A 246 1.49 -5.76 -1.97
C LEU A 246 2.70 -5.79 -1.06
N ALA A 247 3.60 -4.85 -1.24
CA ALA A 247 4.79 -4.61 -0.43
C ALA A 247 4.89 -3.12 -0.06
N ASP A 248 5.81 -2.76 0.81
CA ASP A 248 5.89 -1.42 1.38
C ASP A 248 7.33 -0.88 1.38
N LEU A 249 7.44 0.40 1.05
CA LEU A 249 8.62 1.22 1.26
C LEU A 249 8.30 2.25 2.34
N ARG A 250 9.08 2.28 3.41
CA ARG A 250 9.00 3.30 4.46
C ARG A 250 10.16 4.27 4.34
N LEU A 251 9.87 5.56 4.23
CA LEU A 251 10.87 6.60 4.33
C LEU A 251 11.27 6.76 5.81
N ARG A 252 12.56 6.70 6.14
CA ARG A 252 13.01 6.93 7.52
C ARG A 252 12.58 8.31 8.03
N ALA A 253 12.48 8.48 9.32
CA ALA A 253 12.17 9.76 9.94
C ALA A 253 13.17 10.84 9.49
N GLY A 254 12.67 11.96 8.97
CA GLY A 254 13.49 13.06 8.43
C GLY A 254 14.26 12.72 7.15
N GLY A 255 13.94 11.61 6.47
CA GLY A 255 14.55 11.21 5.20
C GLY A 255 14.16 12.12 4.04
N ASP A 256 14.97 12.15 3.02
CA ASP A 256 14.69 12.82 1.75
C ASP A 256 14.10 11.80 0.75
N PRO A 257 12.88 12.00 0.23
CA PRO A 257 12.27 11.09 -0.74
C PRO A 257 13.09 10.84 -2.01
N THR A 258 14.05 11.72 -2.33
CA THR A 258 14.92 11.58 -3.50
C THR A 258 16.14 10.69 -3.25
N HIS A 259 16.41 10.32 -2.01
CA HIS A 259 17.55 9.49 -1.64
C HIS A 259 17.13 8.05 -1.45
N VAL A 260 17.52 7.15 -2.35
CA VAL A 260 17.17 5.71 -2.29
C VAL A 260 17.55 5.06 -0.95
N TRP A 261 18.64 5.47 -0.33
CA TRP A 261 19.09 4.94 0.96
C TRP A 261 18.33 5.49 2.19
N ASP A 262 17.38 6.38 1.99
CA ASP A 262 16.45 6.81 3.03
C ASP A 262 15.16 5.96 3.05
N TRP A 263 15.01 5.05 2.07
CA TRP A 263 13.91 4.13 1.98
C TRP A 263 14.25 2.75 2.51
N TYR A 264 13.33 2.15 3.24
CA TYR A 264 13.42 0.82 3.78
C TYR A 264 12.28 -0.02 3.26
N LYS A 265 12.59 -1.17 2.72
CA LYS A 265 11.67 -2.10 2.07
C LYS A 265 11.20 -3.16 3.07
N SER A 266 9.94 -3.54 3.03
CA SER A 266 9.40 -4.68 3.77
C SER A 266 10.16 -5.96 3.40
N ASN A 267 10.32 -6.88 4.37
CA ASN A 267 11.06 -8.13 4.17
C ASN A 267 10.17 -9.22 3.56
N GLY A 268 9.42 -8.88 2.54
CA GLY A 268 8.41 -9.68 1.86
C GLY A 268 7.12 -8.91 1.69
N CYS A 269 6.15 -9.53 1.03
CA CYS A 269 4.84 -8.94 0.83
C CYS A 269 4.06 -8.87 2.14
N LEU A 270 3.29 -7.80 2.31
CA LEU A 270 2.36 -7.59 3.41
C LEU A 270 0.99 -8.22 3.13
N PHE A 271 0.64 -8.37 1.86
CA PHE A 271 -0.63 -8.90 1.40
C PHE A 271 -0.44 -9.67 0.10
N GLY A 272 -0.71 -10.96 0.12
CA GLY A 272 -0.51 -11.85 -1.02
C GLY A 272 -1.05 -13.25 -0.73
N SER A 273 -1.36 -14.00 -1.76
CA SER A 273 -1.90 -15.35 -1.67
C SER A 273 -0.82 -16.44 -1.61
N ASN A 274 0.43 -16.09 -1.89
CA ASN A 274 1.53 -17.05 -1.94
C ASN A 274 2.48 -16.90 -0.75
N ARG A 275 2.58 -17.94 0.05
CA ARG A 275 3.43 -17.98 1.26
C ARG A 275 4.89 -17.64 0.99
N SER A 276 5.42 -18.01 -0.16
CA SER A 276 6.84 -17.82 -0.49
C SER A 276 7.24 -16.37 -0.69
N THR A 277 6.27 -15.49 -0.95
CA THR A 277 6.51 -14.05 -1.13
C THR A 277 6.21 -13.25 0.13
N MET A 278 5.51 -13.84 1.12
CA MET A 278 5.01 -13.13 2.29
C MET A 278 6.12 -12.81 3.30
N MET A 279 6.03 -11.63 3.88
CA MET A 279 6.81 -11.23 5.04
C MET A 279 6.48 -12.14 6.24
N ALA A 280 7.48 -12.47 7.05
CA ALA A 280 7.28 -13.25 8.26
C ALA A 280 6.26 -12.58 9.20
N GLY A 281 5.27 -13.34 9.66
CA GLY A 281 4.15 -12.83 10.46
C GLY A 281 2.95 -12.34 9.65
N TRP A 282 3.09 -12.19 8.34
CA TRP A 282 2.01 -11.89 7.41
C TRP A 282 1.64 -13.17 6.68
N ASP A 283 0.50 -13.73 6.98
CA ASP A 283 0.02 -14.99 6.40
C ASP A 283 -1.51 -15.01 6.38
N PRO A 284 -2.11 -14.17 5.56
CA PRO A 284 -3.56 -14.17 5.43
C PRO A 284 -4.03 -15.43 4.71
N THR A 285 -5.07 -16.04 5.23
CA THR A 285 -5.85 -17.04 4.51
C THR A 285 -6.77 -16.32 3.54
N LEU A 286 -6.31 -16.06 2.33
CA LEU A 286 -7.09 -15.32 1.33
C LEU A 286 -7.96 -16.25 0.49
N HIS A 287 -9.14 -15.75 0.12
CA HIS A 287 -10.03 -16.39 -0.86
C HIS A 287 -9.74 -15.91 -2.30
N VAL A 288 -8.67 -15.19 -2.49
CA VAL A 288 -8.22 -14.63 -3.76
C VAL A 288 -6.80 -15.01 -4.08
N ASP A 289 -6.43 -14.91 -5.35
CA ASP A 289 -5.08 -15.07 -5.85
C ASP A 289 -4.56 -13.79 -6.48
N GLY A 290 -3.29 -13.47 -6.24
CA GLY A 290 -2.60 -12.32 -6.78
C GLY A 290 -3.25 -10.98 -6.44
N PRO A 291 -3.53 -10.67 -5.15
CA PRO A 291 -4.04 -9.37 -4.76
C PRO A 291 -2.97 -8.30 -4.96
N GLY A 292 -3.35 -7.21 -5.61
CA GLY A 292 -2.44 -6.08 -5.87
C GLY A 292 -3.16 -4.88 -6.45
N HIS A 293 -2.39 -3.89 -6.89
CA HIS A 293 -2.88 -2.61 -7.39
C HIS A 293 -4.01 -2.07 -6.52
N HIS A 294 -3.64 -1.68 -5.31
CA HIS A 294 -4.57 -1.24 -4.28
C HIS A 294 -4.77 0.27 -4.32
N THR A 295 -5.76 0.73 -3.60
CA THR A 295 -5.97 2.14 -3.29
C THR A 295 -6.34 2.31 -1.82
N PHE A 296 -5.84 3.36 -1.19
CA PHE A 296 -6.28 3.81 0.12
C PHE A 296 -7.47 4.76 -0.05
N VAL A 297 -8.61 4.41 0.55
CA VAL A 297 -9.82 5.21 0.38
C VAL A 297 -9.79 6.45 1.29
N LEU A 298 -8.90 7.38 0.95
CA LEU A 298 -8.68 8.61 1.72
C LEU A 298 -9.67 9.72 1.31
N LEU A 299 -9.86 10.69 2.21
CA LEU A 299 -10.63 11.89 1.90
C LEU A 299 -9.89 12.68 0.81
N HIS A 300 -10.53 12.85 -0.34
CA HIS A 300 -9.96 13.51 -1.52
C HIS A 300 -8.66 12.89 -2.09
N GLY A 301 -8.30 11.68 -1.66
CA GLY A 301 -6.99 11.08 -1.98
C GLY A 301 -5.81 11.79 -1.30
N ASP A 302 -6.07 12.60 -0.27
CA ASP A 302 -5.03 13.35 0.43
C ASP A 302 -4.39 12.52 1.53
N ILE A 303 -3.09 12.22 1.41
CA ILE A 303 -2.33 11.46 2.41
C ILE A 303 -2.25 12.16 3.78
N ASN A 304 -2.54 13.46 3.86
CA ASN A 304 -2.63 14.16 5.14
C ASN A 304 -3.91 13.80 5.91
N THR A 305 -4.83 13.09 5.29
CA THR A 305 -6.01 12.47 5.92
C THR A 305 -5.80 11.00 6.27
N SER A 306 -4.55 10.51 6.20
CA SER A 306 -4.21 9.15 6.59
C SER A 306 -4.70 8.81 8.01
N PRO A 307 -5.20 7.59 8.21
CA PRO A 307 -5.80 7.24 9.49
C PRO A 307 -4.78 7.06 10.61
N PRO A 308 -5.16 7.29 11.88
CA PRO A 308 -4.32 6.98 13.04
C PRO A 308 -4.18 5.47 13.26
N ALA A 309 -3.32 5.08 14.20
CA ALA A 309 -3.27 3.70 14.67
C ALA A 309 -4.58 3.28 15.35
N GLY A 310 -4.94 2.01 15.24
CA GLY A 310 -6.05 1.38 15.94
C GLY A 310 -7.05 0.71 15.00
N PRO A 311 -8.13 1.38 14.55
CA PRO A 311 -9.18 0.72 13.77
C PRO A 311 -8.70 0.34 12.35
N ARG A 312 -9.47 -0.54 11.71
CA ARG A 312 -9.30 -0.84 10.29
C ARG A 312 -9.92 0.25 9.44
N PHE A 313 -9.27 0.56 8.34
CA PHE A 313 -9.69 1.56 7.37
C PHE A 313 -9.91 0.94 6.00
N PRO A 314 -10.87 1.45 5.21
CA PRO A 314 -11.17 0.88 3.91
C PRO A 314 -10.00 1.04 2.93
N SER A 315 -9.74 -0.02 2.19
CA SER A 315 -8.91 -0.07 1.00
C SER A 315 -9.62 -0.87 -0.08
N MET A 316 -9.19 -0.73 -1.31
CA MET A 316 -9.63 -1.61 -2.39
C MET A 316 -8.40 -2.12 -3.14
N PHE A 317 -8.54 -3.24 -3.79
CA PHE A 317 -7.51 -3.89 -4.59
C PHE A 317 -8.14 -4.71 -5.69
N HIS A 318 -7.36 -5.14 -6.68
CA HIS A 318 -7.84 -6.18 -7.59
C HIS A 318 -7.22 -7.53 -7.25
N ALA A 319 -7.94 -8.59 -7.59
CA ALA A 319 -7.47 -9.96 -7.48
C ALA A 319 -8.29 -10.89 -8.35
N VAL A 320 -7.85 -12.15 -8.49
CA VAL A 320 -8.60 -13.22 -9.13
C VAL A 320 -9.24 -14.10 -8.06
N PRO A 321 -10.51 -14.49 -8.16
CA PRO A 321 -11.13 -15.41 -7.19
C PRO A 321 -10.36 -16.73 -7.12
N LYS A 322 -10.05 -17.21 -5.92
CA LYS A 322 -9.34 -18.48 -5.71
C LYS A 322 -10.05 -19.63 -6.37
N GLY A 323 -9.30 -20.52 -7.03
CA GLY A 323 -9.86 -21.61 -7.81
C GLY A 323 -10.33 -21.22 -9.23
N THR A 324 -10.21 -19.96 -9.60
CA THR A 324 -10.40 -19.50 -10.99
C THR A 324 -9.04 -19.48 -11.69
N PRO A 325 -8.91 -19.89 -12.96
CA PRO A 325 -7.66 -19.75 -13.70
C PRO A 325 -7.14 -18.30 -13.65
N TYR A 326 -5.88 -18.14 -13.27
CA TYR A 326 -5.29 -16.81 -13.15
C TYR A 326 -5.14 -16.19 -14.55
N ALA A 327 -5.84 -15.09 -14.77
CA ALA A 327 -5.77 -14.31 -16.01
C ALA A 327 -6.26 -12.88 -15.74
N TRP A 328 -5.72 -11.91 -16.47
CA TRP A 328 -6.13 -10.50 -16.34
C TRP A 328 -7.63 -10.30 -16.49
N ALA A 329 -8.27 -11.01 -17.43
CA ALA A 329 -9.71 -10.94 -17.66
C ALA A 329 -10.55 -11.47 -16.48
N ASN A 330 -9.97 -12.17 -15.53
CA ASN A 330 -10.64 -12.73 -14.35
C ASN A 330 -10.44 -11.89 -13.08
N ARG A 331 -9.78 -10.73 -13.19
CA ARG A 331 -9.63 -9.81 -12.07
C ARG A 331 -10.94 -9.14 -11.72
N HIS A 332 -11.17 -8.97 -10.44
CA HIS A 332 -12.30 -8.24 -9.89
C HIS A 332 -11.80 -7.20 -8.89
N TRP A 333 -12.54 -6.14 -8.71
CA TRP A 333 -12.38 -5.25 -7.58
C TRP A 333 -12.83 -5.94 -6.30
N TYR A 334 -12.07 -5.75 -5.26
CA TYR A 334 -12.37 -6.21 -3.91
C TYR A 334 -12.37 -5.02 -2.97
N THR A 335 -13.36 -4.99 -2.07
CA THR A 335 -13.34 -4.12 -0.91
C THR A 335 -12.55 -4.83 0.18
N GLY A 336 -11.48 -4.21 0.63
CA GLY A 336 -10.66 -4.69 1.72
C GLY A 336 -10.49 -3.63 2.80
N SER A 337 -9.61 -3.89 3.72
CA SER A 337 -9.23 -2.94 4.75
C SER A 337 -7.76 -3.10 5.12
N PHE A 338 -7.22 -2.10 5.80
CA PHE A 338 -5.88 -2.17 6.39
C PHE A 338 -5.89 -1.60 7.81
N ALA A 339 -4.87 -1.96 8.57
CA ALA A 339 -4.58 -1.37 9.87
C ALA A 339 -3.07 -1.14 10.01
N TRP A 340 -2.69 -0.16 10.82
CA TRP A 340 -1.31 0.06 11.18
C TRP A 340 -0.81 -0.99 12.16
N TRP A 341 0.40 -1.49 11.93
CA TRP A 341 1.10 -2.46 12.75
C TRP A 341 2.46 -1.92 13.17
N GLY A 342 2.63 -1.66 14.46
CA GLY A 342 3.85 -1.02 14.98
C GLY A 342 5.04 -1.98 15.13
N ASN A 343 6.23 -1.39 15.40
CA ASN A 343 7.48 -2.09 15.74
C ASN A 343 7.94 -3.14 14.71
N THR A 344 7.70 -2.87 13.44
CA THR A 344 8.12 -3.75 12.36
C THR A 344 9.47 -3.31 11.79
N THR A 345 10.42 -4.22 11.70
CA THR A 345 11.74 -3.96 11.14
C THR A 345 11.76 -4.23 9.65
N TYR A 346 12.12 -3.22 8.87
CA TYR A 346 12.38 -3.30 7.43
C TYR A 346 13.87 -3.28 7.17
N SER A 347 14.28 -3.81 6.05
CA SER A 347 15.66 -3.79 5.59
C SER A 347 15.85 -2.76 4.48
N ARG A 348 17.03 -2.17 4.42
CA ARG A 348 17.45 -1.41 3.26
C ARG A 348 17.92 -2.41 2.20
N ALA A 349 17.10 -2.61 1.17
CA ALA A 349 17.51 -3.34 -0.02
C ALA A 349 18.50 -2.47 -0.83
N ASP A 350 19.23 -3.04 -1.73
CA ASP A 350 19.99 -2.36 -2.78
C ASP A 350 21.18 -1.48 -2.35
N VAL A 351 21.42 -1.25 -1.05
CA VAL A 351 22.46 -0.31 -0.58
C VAL A 351 23.29 -0.90 0.57
N PRO A 352 24.64 -0.85 0.52
CA PRO A 352 25.50 -1.24 1.65
C PRO A 352 25.30 -0.31 2.86
N GLY A 353 25.43 -0.84 4.07
CA GLY A 353 25.44 -0.05 5.31
C GLY A 353 24.52 -0.60 6.40
N PRO A 354 24.27 0.13 7.49
CA PRO A 354 23.32 -0.28 8.53
C PRO A 354 21.95 -0.37 7.91
N ASN A 355 21.35 -1.57 7.96
CA ASN A 355 20.46 -2.02 6.92
C ASN A 355 19.03 -2.19 7.42
N THR A 356 18.70 -1.64 8.60
CA THR A 356 17.37 -1.81 9.19
C THR A 356 16.84 -0.51 9.77
N ASP A 357 15.53 -0.36 9.69
CA ASP A 357 14.74 0.68 10.34
C ASP A 357 13.51 0.02 10.96
N THR A 358 13.13 0.44 12.17
CA THR A 358 11.98 -0.09 12.88
C THR A 358 10.92 1.00 13.05
N GLY A 359 9.70 0.71 12.64
CA GLY A 359 8.61 1.66 12.67
C GLY A 359 7.26 1.00 12.37
N TRP A 360 6.33 1.80 11.88
CA TRP A 360 5.02 1.31 11.45
C TRP A 360 5.11 0.50 10.16
N SER A 361 4.21 -0.45 10.03
CA SER A 361 3.92 -1.22 8.84
C SER A 361 2.40 -1.29 8.67
N LEU A 362 1.95 -1.89 7.59
CA LEU A 362 0.53 -2.10 7.32
C LEU A 362 0.21 -3.59 7.36
N LYS A 363 -0.96 -3.92 7.88
CA LYS A 363 -1.58 -5.23 7.73
C LYS A 363 -2.87 -5.06 6.94
N PHE A 364 -2.96 -5.74 5.81
CA PHE A 364 -4.14 -5.75 4.95
C PHE A 364 -5.05 -6.92 5.29
N PHE A 365 -6.33 -6.75 4.99
CA PHE A 365 -7.37 -7.75 5.20
C PHE A 365 -8.30 -7.76 3.98
N GLU A 366 -8.68 -8.99 3.58
CA GLU A 366 -9.74 -9.25 2.61
C GLU A 366 -11.10 -8.99 3.22
#